data_f40316f090cd832a8fa2d70ddedc0b0e
#
_entry.id   f40316f090cd832a8fa2d70ddedc0b0e
#
_cell.length_a   1.000
_cell.length_b   1.000
_cell.length_c   1.000
_cell.angle_alpha   90.00
_cell.angle_beta   90.00
_cell.angle_gamma   90.00
#
_symmetry.space_group_name_H-M   'P 1'
#
loop_
_entity.id
_entity.type
_entity.pdbx_description
1 polymer ?
#
loop_
_entity_poly.entity_id
_entity_poly.type
_entity_poly.pdbx_seq_one_letter_code
_entity_poly.pdbx_strand_id
1 'polypeptide(L)'
;MVTNADLLQPVDVRDHLLGLELTLGQVCQVAGISKMQLDYWTQKAEIPTHGRKQRTYDMGSVETVLLIKQAKDRGLSLSAAITAVHEFQARRVASSPVQTATA
;
A
#
# COMPACT_ATOMS: atom_id res chain seq x y z
N MET A 1 10.72 0.61 21.44
CA MET A 1 9.36 0.07 21.55
C MET A 1 8.86 -0.36 20.17
N VAL A 2 8.30 -1.54 20.11
CA VAL A 2 7.77 -2.07 18.85
C VAL A 2 6.38 -1.52 18.61
N THR A 3 6.12 -0.99 17.42
CA THR A 3 4.80 -0.53 17.02
C THR A 3 4.26 -1.45 15.94
N ASN A 4 2.99 -1.28 15.58
CA ASN A 4 2.40 -2.07 14.50
C ASN A 4 3.12 -1.85 13.17
N ALA A 5 3.68 -0.67 12.97
CA ALA A 5 4.45 -0.41 11.76
C ALA A 5 5.72 -1.27 11.69
N ASP A 6 6.25 -1.68 12.82
CA ASP A 6 7.45 -2.53 12.85
C ASP A 6 7.17 -3.96 12.38
N LEU A 7 5.91 -4.34 12.28
CA LEU A 7 5.53 -5.64 11.75
C LEU A 7 5.57 -5.68 10.23
N LEU A 8 5.66 -4.53 9.59
CA LEU A 8 5.60 -4.45 8.14
C LEU A 8 6.98 -4.52 7.53
N GLN A 9 7.05 -5.07 6.34
CA GLN A 9 8.27 -5.15 5.57
C GLN A 9 8.03 -4.52 4.20
N PRO A 10 9.05 -3.91 3.60
CA PRO A 10 8.90 -3.33 2.27
C PRO A 10 8.41 -4.38 1.29
N VAL A 11 7.49 -3.98 0.41
CA VAL A 11 7.06 -4.83 -0.68
C VAL A 11 7.72 -4.32 -1.94
N ASP A 12 8.30 -5.24 -2.70
CA ASP A 12 9.02 -4.90 -3.90
C ASP A 12 8.09 -4.96 -5.10
N VAL A 13 7.55 -3.82 -5.47
CA VAL A 13 6.69 -3.74 -6.64
C VAL A 13 7.41 -3.17 -7.84
N ARG A 14 8.60 -2.62 -7.64
CA ARG A 14 9.31 -1.92 -8.71
C ARG A 14 9.77 -2.86 -9.81
N ASP A 15 10.30 -4.01 -9.42
CA ASP A 15 10.86 -4.95 -10.38
C ASP A 15 9.80 -5.47 -11.34
N HIS A 16 8.56 -5.51 -10.89
CA HIS A 16 7.48 -6.09 -11.67
C HIS A 16 6.54 -5.08 -12.28
N LEU A 17 6.45 -3.90 -11.70
CA LEU A 17 5.40 -2.94 -12.03
C LEU A 17 5.93 -1.57 -12.43
N LEU A 18 7.22 -1.47 -12.70
CA LEU A 18 7.86 -0.19 -13.00
C LEU A 18 7.14 0.53 -14.14
N GLY A 19 6.66 1.73 -13.85
CA GLY A 19 6.01 2.56 -14.85
C GLY A 19 4.62 2.10 -15.26
N LEU A 20 4.07 1.10 -14.58
CA LEU A 20 2.76 0.57 -14.93
C LEU A 20 1.70 0.98 -13.93
N GLU A 21 0.47 1.00 -14.43
CA GLU A 21 -0.70 1.12 -13.59
C GLU A 21 -1.50 -0.17 -13.72
N LEU A 22 -2.04 -0.62 -12.62
CA LEU A 22 -2.84 -1.84 -12.60
C LEU A 22 -4.32 -1.53 -12.50
N THR A 23 -5.13 -2.32 -13.18
CA THR A 23 -6.57 -2.23 -13.03
C THR A 23 -6.97 -2.80 -11.67
N LEU A 24 -8.20 -2.48 -11.25
CA LEU A 24 -8.73 -3.01 -9.99
C LEU A 24 -8.64 -4.53 -9.95
N GLY A 25 -9.01 -5.20 -11.05
CA GLY A 25 -8.95 -6.65 -11.11
C GLY A 25 -7.54 -7.20 -10.97
N GLN A 26 -6.57 -6.51 -11.58
CA GLN A 26 -5.18 -6.92 -11.47
C GLN A 26 -4.64 -6.75 -10.05
N VAL A 27 -5.03 -5.67 -9.39
CA VAL A 27 -4.61 -5.46 -7.99
C VAL A 27 -5.20 -6.55 -7.11
N CYS A 28 -6.48 -6.89 -7.31
CA CYS A 28 -7.10 -7.98 -6.57
C CYS A 28 -6.33 -9.27 -6.74
N GLN A 29 -5.89 -9.55 -7.95
CA GLN A 29 -5.15 -10.75 -8.27
C GLN A 29 -3.78 -10.77 -7.60
N VAL A 30 -3.08 -9.65 -7.66
CA VAL A 30 -1.75 -9.52 -7.06
C VAL A 30 -1.83 -9.63 -5.54
N ALA A 31 -2.80 -8.97 -4.94
CA ALA A 31 -2.93 -8.93 -3.48
C ALA A 31 -3.66 -10.14 -2.91
N GLY A 32 -4.37 -10.88 -3.74
CA GLY A 32 -5.14 -12.03 -3.27
C GLY A 32 -6.36 -11.64 -2.46
N ILE A 33 -7.03 -10.57 -2.86
CA ILE A 33 -8.23 -10.09 -2.17
C ILE A 33 -9.38 -9.95 -3.16
N SER A 34 -10.59 -9.86 -2.62
CA SER A 34 -11.78 -9.69 -3.46
C SER A 34 -11.92 -8.23 -3.90
N LYS A 35 -12.71 -8.03 -4.94
CA LYS A 35 -13.05 -6.69 -5.41
C LYS A 35 -13.67 -5.85 -4.30
N MET A 36 -14.56 -6.48 -3.56
CA MET A 36 -15.27 -5.80 -2.47
C MET A 36 -14.31 -5.35 -1.39
N GLN A 37 -13.35 -6.20 -1.05
CA GLN A 37 -12.32 -5.83 -0.07
C GLN A 37 -11.47 -4.69 -0.59
N LEU A 38 -11.05 -4.76 -1.85
CA LEU A 38 -10.21 -3.71 -2.41
C LEU A 38 -10.94 -2.38 -2.44
N ASP A 39 -12.21 -2.38 -2.85
CA ASP A 39 -13.00 -1.15 -2.84
C ASP A 39 -13.11 -0.58 -1.43
N TYR A 40 -13.38 -1.43 -0.47
CA TYR A 40 -13.52 -1.00 0.91
C TYR A 40 -12.21 -0.41 1.45
N TRP A 41 -11.11 -1.10 1.20
CA TRP A 41 -9.79 -0.63 1.65
C TRP A 41 -9.41 0.68 0.97
N THR A 42 -9.72 0.79 -0.32
CA THR A 42 -9.41 2.00 -1.08
C THR A 42 -10.12 3.21 -0.48
N GLN A 43 -11.38 3.04 -0.12
CA GLN A 43 -12.13 4.12 0.51
C GLN A 43 -11.62 4.44 1.90
N LYS A 44 -11.42 3.42 2.72
CA LYS A 44 -11.04 3.63 4.12
C LYS A 44 -9.65 4.19 4.27
N ALA A 45 -8.72 3.75 3.46
CA ALA A 45 -7.35 4.23 3.51
C ALA A 45 -7.11 5.44 2.60
N GLU A 46 -8.14 5.87 1.89
CA GLU A 46 -8.07 7.00 0.95
C GLU A 46 -6.94 6.81 -0.05
N ILE A 47 -6.89 5.61 -0.63
CA ILE A 47 -5.87 5.26 -1.60
C ILE A 47 -6.17 5.97 -2.92
N PRO A 48 -5.21 6.73 -3.47
CA PRO A 48 -5.44 7.41 -4.75
C PRO A 48 -5.61 6.42 -5.89
N THR A 49 -6.55 6.72 -6.77
CA THR A 49 -6.77 5.95 -7.99
C THR A 49 -6.95 6.91 -9.15
N HIS A 50 -6.79 6.39 -10.36
CA HIS A 50 -6.91 7.17 -11.58
C HIS A 50 -8.01 6.59 -12.47
N GLY A 51 -8.51 7.41 -13.39
CA GLY A 51 -9.51 6.97 -14.35
C GLY A 51 -10.93 7.12 -13.83
N ARG A 52 -11.85 7.40 -14.75
CA ARG A 52 -13.26 7.60 -14.40
C ARG A 52 -14.06 6.33 -14.56
N LYS A 53 -13.93 5.68 -15.70
CA LYS A 53 -14.71 4.49 -16.00
C LYS A 53 -14.02 3.25 -15.47
N GLN A 54 -12.72 3.19 -15.66
CA GLN A 54 -11.93 2.06 -15.18
C GLN A 54 -10.87 2.61 -14.25
N ARG A 55 -11.01 2.22 -13.00
CA ARG A 55 -10.09 2.66 -11.95
C ARG A 55 -8.75 1.94 -12.10
N THR A 56 -7.67 2.70 -12.02
CA THR A 56 -6.33 2.13 -12.04
C THR A 56 -5.57 2.57 -10.81
N TYR A 57 -4.60 1.77 -10.42
CA TYR A 57 -3.77 1.98 -9.25
C TYR A 57 -2.33 2.11 -9.71
N ASP A 58 -1.68 3.22 -9.33
CA ASP A 58 -0.26 3.37 -9.61
C ASP A 58 0.56 2.54 -8.63
N MET A 59 1.88 2.54 -8.80
CA MET A 59 2.76 1.71 -7.97
C MET A 59 2.65 2.03 -6.49
N GLY A 60 2.53 3.31 -6.16
CA GLY A 60 2.39 3.71 -4.77
C GLY A 60 1.11 3.18 -4.15
N SER A 61 0.03 3.24 -4.91
CA SER A 61 -1.25 2.73 -4.44
C SER A 61 -1.25 1.22 -4.30
N VAL A 62 -0.63 0.52 -5.25
CA VAL A 62 -0.49 -0.94 -5.17
C VAL A 62 0.32 -1.31 -3.93
N GLU A 63 1.40 -0.60 -3.68
CA GLU A 63 2.21 -0.85 -2.48
C GLU A 63 1.38 -0.71 -1.22
N THR A 64 0.56 0.35 -1.15
CA THR A 64 -0.29 0.57 0.01
C THR A 64 -1.25 -0.60 0.22
N VAL A 65 -1.87 -1.10 -0.84
CA VAL A 65 -2.76 -2.25 -0.75
C VAL A 65 -2.02 -3.48 -0.23
N LEU A 66 -0.83 -3.73 -0.76
CA LEU A 66 -0.04 -4.89 -0.34
C LEU A 66 0.40 -4.79 1.12
N LEU A 67 0.73 -3.59 1.57
CA LEU A 67 1.09 -3.39 2.96
C LEU A 67 -0.10 -3.60 3.89
N ILE A 68 -1.28 -3.12 3.49
CA ILE A 68 -2.49 -3.37 4.27
C ILE A 68 -2.77 -4.86 4.36
N LYS A 69 -2.62 -5.58 3.24
CA LYS A 69 -2.82 -7.03 3.23
C LYS A 69 -1.85 -7.71 4.18
N GLN A 70 -0.60 -7.29 4.15
CA GLN A 70 0.42 -7.82 5.06
C GLN A 70 0.04 -7.62 6.51
N ALA A 71 -0.42 -6.41 6.86
CA ALA A 71 -0.83 -6.10 8.23
C ALA A 71 -2.05 -6.92 8.64
N LYS A 72 -3.01 -7.07 7.74
CA LYS A 72 -4.20 -7.88 8.02
C LYS A 72 -3.82 -9.33 8.25
N ASP A 73 -2.90 -9.86 7.44
CA ASP A 73 -2.46 -11.24 7.58
C ASP A 73 -1.73 -11.47 8.90
N ARG A 74 -1.23 -10.41 9.50
CA ARG A 74 -0.57 -10.49 10.81
C ARG A 74 -1.54 -10.26 11.96
N GLY A 75 -2.83 -10.20 11.67
CA GLY A 75 -3.86 -10.15 12.69
C GLY A 75 -4.37 -8.77 13.05
N LEU A 76 -3.95 -7.72 12.37
CA LEU A 76 -4.44 -6.38 12.68
C LEU A 76 -5.83 -6.17 12.11
N SER A 77 -6.62 -5.36 12.82
CA SER A 77 -7.88 -4.89 12.27
C SER A 77 -7.59 -3.97 11.09
N LEU A 78 -8.58 -3.70 10.26
CA LEU A 78 -8.36 -2.80 9.13
C LEU A 78 -7.92 -1.42 9.60
N SER A 79 -8.56 -0.89 10.63
CA SER A 79 -8.20 0.41 11.17
C SER A 79 -6.75 0.45 11.63
N ALA A 80 -6.33 -0.55 12.40
CA ALA A 80 -4.96 -0.64 12.88
C ALA A 80 -3.99 -0.86 11.72
N ALA A 81 -4.40 -1.64 10.73
CA ALA A 81 -3.57 -1.88 9.55
C ALA A 81 -3.31 -0.57 8.79
N ILE A 82 -4.35 0.21 8.57
CA ILE A 82 -4.21 1.49 7.85
C ILE A 82 -3.28 2.43 8.60
N THR A 83 -3.46 2.53 9.91
CA THR A 83 -2.58 3.37 10.74
C THR A 83 -1.13 2.90 10.65
N ALA A 84 -0.92 1.60 10.75
CA ALA A 84 0.42 1.03 10.69
C ALA A 84 1.07 1.29 9.34
N VAL A 85 0.31 1.17 8.26
CA VAL A 85 0.84 1.41 6.91
C VAL A 85 1.23 2.88 6.74
N HIS A 86 0.39 3.80 7.18
CA HIS A 86 0.71 5.23 7.08
C HIS A 86 1.96 5.56 7.88
N GLU A 87 2.09 4.99 9.06
CA GLU A 87 3.27 5.19 9.90
C GLU A 87 4.52 4.61 9.25
N PHE A 88 4.39 3.41 8.69
CA PHE A 88 5.50 2.77 8.00
C PHE A 88 5.97 3.59 6.80
N GLN A 89 5.03 4.08 6.01
CA GLN A 89 5.36 4.90 4.85
C GLN A 89 5.97 6.23 5.25
N ALA A 90 5.48 6.84 6.32
CA ALA A 90 6.04 8.08 6.82
C ALA A 90 7.48 7.90 7.28
N ARG A 91 7.79 6.78 7.92
CA ARG A 91 9.15 6.48 8.34
C ARG A 91 10.08 6.33 7.15
N ARG A 92 9.61 5.68 6.09
CA ARG A 92 10.41 5.49 4.88
C ARG A 92 10.76 6.82 4.25
N VAL A 93 9.78 7.72 4.17
CA VAL A 93 10.01 9.06 3.63
C VAL A 93 11.03 9.80 4.51
N ALA A 94 10.86 9.74 5.82
CA ALA A 94 11.73 10.43 6.74
C ALA A 94 13.17 9.91 6.71
N SER A 95 13.35 8.63 6.37
CA SER A 95 14.68 8.02 6.31
C SER A 95 15.23 7.94 4.91
N SER A 96 14.57 8.52 3.95
CA SER A 96 14.96 8.39 2.55
C SER A 96 16.37 8.95 2.33
N PRO A 97 17.23 8.23 1.61
CA PRO A 97 18.56 8.74 1.27
C PRO A 97 18.54 10.03 0.47
N VAL A 98 17.47 10.25 -0.28
CA VAL A 98 17.31 11.48 -1.04
C VAL A 98 17.36 12.69 -0.13
N GLN A 99 16.73 12.59 1.01
CA GLN A 99 16.74 13.67 1.98
C GLN A 99 18.14 13.91 2.52
N THR A 100 18.86 12.85 2.73
CA THR A 100 20.24 12.95 3.18
C THR A 100 21.10 13.59 2.10
N ALA A 101 20.88 13.22 0.88
CA ALA A 101 21.66 13.71 -0.24
C ALA A 101 21.52 15.22 -0.44
N THR A 102 20.46 15.80 0.03
CA THR A 102 20.25 17.23 -0.10
C THR A 102 21.02 18.04 0.93
N ALA A 103 21.53 17.38 1.88
CA ALA A 103 22.25 18.05 2.96
C ALA A 103 23.61 18.58 2.51
#